data_5bfd8c1af9123e8846fdf80c9eedd12b
#
_entry.id   5bfd8c1af9123e8846fdf80c9eedd12b
#
_cell.length_a   1.000
_cell.length_b   1.000
_cell.length_c   1.000
_cell.angle_alpha   90.00
_cell.angle_beta   90.00
_cell.angle_gamma   90.00
#
_symmetry.space_group_name_H-M   'P 1'
#
loop_
_entity.id
_entity.type
_entity.pdbx_description
1 polymer ?
#
loop_
_entity_poly.entity_id
_entity_poly.type
_entity_poly.pdbx_seq_one_letter_code
_entity_poly.pdbx_strand_id
1 'polypeptide(L)'
;MTFKEMIFKGLCDGTVKIISNPNDDCIACQIGEFWFYFIGSEDEALTPDEVYESYTKEQLAEMIYSTLQDMEKNEFDEVEYYKEFLEEKYACNKEKSDDMNMILWNELKKHRGHKVSIVSYGDWDNPEDVCLECEDCGEVVLDAEIYTLCAREDN
;
A
#
# COMPACT_ATOMS: atom_id res chain seq x y z
N MET A 1 -10.54 2.99 0.19
CA MET A 1 -9.80 2.90 1.48
C MET A 1 -9.96 4.22 2.19
N THR A 2 -10.30 4.22 3.47
CA THR A 2 -10.40 5.44 4.28
C THR A 2 -9.01 5.94 4.68
N PHE A 3 -8.87 7.22 5.02
CA PHE A 3 -7.60 7.78 5.48
C PHE A 3 -7.01 7.04 6.69
N LYS A 4 -7.86 6.63 7.64
CA LYS A 4 -7.45 5.80 8.77
C LYS A 4 -6.91 4.41 8.34
N GLU A 5 -7.54 3.77 7.35
CA GLU A 5 -7.06 2.50 6.80
C GLU A 5 -5.70 2.66 6.08
N MET A 6 -5.46 3.83 5.45
CA MET A 6 -4.17 4.15 4.85
C MET A 6 -3.08 4.31 5.91
N ILE A 7 -3.36 4.99 7.03
CA ILE A 7 -2.46 5.11 8.17
C ILE A 7 -2.12 3.72 8.74
N PHE A 8 -3.12 2.87 8.96
CA PHE A 8 -2.91 1.50 9.43
C PHE A 8 -2.01 0.69 8.50
N LYS A 9 -2.28 0.75 7.19
CA LYS A 9 -1.46 0.10 6.18
C LYS A 9 -0.03 0.64 6.19
N GLY A 10 0.13 1.96 6.32
CA GLY A 10 1.41 2.62 6.44
C GLY A 10 2.23 2.18 7.66
N LEU A 11 1.58 1.94 8.80
CA LEU A 11 2.22 1.34 9.98
C LEU A 11 2.64 -0.12 9.75
N CYS A 12 1.95 -0.84 8.87
CA CYS A 12 2.29 -2.22 8.55
C CYS A 12 3.49 -2.33 7.62
N ASP A 13 3.60 -1.45 6.63
CA ASP A 13 4.67 -1.48 5.61
C ASP A 13 5.82 -0.50 5.88
N GLY A 14 5.74 0.27 6.97
CA GLY A 14 6.79 1.20 7.38
C GLY A 14 6.76 2.56 6.67
N THR A 15 5.69 2.89 5.95
CA THR A 15 5.46 4.23 5.35
C THR A 15 5.11 5.26 6.42
N VAL A 16 4.35 4.83 7.43
CA VAL A 16 4.07 5.58 8.66
C VAL A 16 4.92 4.99 9.77
N LYS A 17 5.69 5.82 10.45
CA LYS A 17 6.64 5.39 11.49
C LYS A 17 6.48 6.21 12.75
N ILE A 18 6.63 5.55 13.88
CA ILE A 18 6.84 6.21 15.17
C ILE A 18 8.35 6.38 15.34
N ILE A 19 8.79 7.60 15.59
CA ILE A 19 10.21 7.97 15.70
C ILE A 19 10.44 8.80 16.97
N SER A 20 11.68 8.81 17.46
CA SER A 20 12.11 9.83 18.42
C SER A 20 12.21 11.16 17.70
N ASN A 21 11.67 12.22 18.30
CA ASN A 21 11.85 13.55 17.74
C ASN A 21 13.34 13.94 17.78
N PRO A 22 13.92 14.37 16.65
CA PRO A 22 15.33 14.73 16.63
C PRO A 22 15.71 15.98 17.45
N ASN A 23 14.71 16.74 17.91
CA ASN A 23 14.92 18.02 18.61
C ASN A 23 14.62 17.98 20.12
N ASP A 24 13.92 16.97 20.60
CA ASP A 24 13.58 16.79 22.01
C ASP A 24 13.24 15.31 22.33
N ASP A 25 12.97 15.01 23.61
CA ASP A 25 12.69 13.66 24.09
C ASP A 25 11.24 13.19 23.84
N CYS A 26 10.51 13.81 22.90
CA CYS A 26 9.14 13.45 22.57
C CYS A 26 9.07 12.41 21.45
N ILE A 27 7.94 11.72 21.36
CA ILE A 27 7.62 10.79 20.27
C ILE A 27 6.93 11.54 19.15
N ALA A 28 7.41 11.33 17.93
CA ALA A 28 6.85 11.87 16.72
C ALA A 28 6.31 10.77 15.79
N CYS A 29 5.32 11.11 14.99
CA CYS A 29 4.86 10.31 13.87
C CYS A 29 5.44 10.89 12.59
N GLN A 30 6.13 10.07 11.79
CA GLN A 30 6.64 10.41 10.48
C GLN A 30 5.76 9.83 9.39
N ILE A 31 5.35 10.66 8.44
CA ILE A 31 4.65 10.27 7.21
C ILE A 31 5.38 10.94 6.04
N GLY A 32 5.98 10.14 5.16
CA GLY A 32 6.84 10.67 4.10
C GLY A 32 8.07 11.38 4.65
N GLU A 33 8.29 12.62 4.22
CA GLU A 33 9.45 13.44 4.64
C GLU A 33 9.17 14.30 5.88
N PHE A 34 7.90 14.44 6.29
CA PHE A 34 7.50 15.26 7.42
C PHE A 34 7.11 14.44 8.63
N TRP A 35 7.15 15.08 9.78
CA TRP A 35 6.76 14.48 11.05
C TRP A 35 5.99 15.49 11.92
N PHE A 36 5.20 14.98 12.84
CA PHE A 36 4.45 15.77 13.81
C PHE A 36 4.50 15.11 15.20
N TYR A 37 4.27 15.91 16.22
CA TYR A 37 4.20 15.38 17.59
C TYR A 37 3.00 14.46 17.73
N PHE A 38 3.26 13.28 18.32
CA PHE A 38 2.26 12.23 18.40
C PHE A 38 1.87 11.91 19.84
N ILE A 39 2.84 11.71 20.72
CA ILE A 39 2.64 11.48 22.15
C ILE A 39 3.52 12.46 22.90
N GLY A 40 2.90 13.35 23.68
CA GLY A 40 3.56 14.14 24.69
C GLY A 40 3.36 13.45 26.04
N SER A 41 4.40 12.91 26.66
CA SER A 41 4.35 12.62 28.07
C SER A 41 5.14 13.69 28.80
N GLU A 42 4.50 14.40 29.70
CA GLU A 42 5.18 15.34 30.58
C GLU A 42 6.03 14.60 31.64
N ASP A 43 5.87 13.28 31.80
CA ASP A 43 6.40 12.54 32.93
C ASP A 43 7.25 11.30 32.62
N GLU A 44 7.26 10.76 31.40
CA GLU A 44 8.10 9.60 31.05
C GLU A 44 8.58 9.70 29.60
N ALA A 45 9.90 9.71 29.39
CA ALA A 45 10.51 9.62 28.06
C ALA A 45 10.28 8.21 27.48
N LEU A 46 9.22 8.04 26.69
CA LEU A 46 8.96 6.83 25.93
C LEU A 46 9.90 6.75 24.72
N THR A 47 10.33 5.55 24.40
CA THR A 47 11.02 5.25 23.15
C THR A 47 10.02 4.75 22.10
N PRO A 48 10.33 4.84 20.79
CA PRO A 48 9.47 4.25 19.75
C PRO A 48 9.19 2.76 19.98
N ASP A 49 10.16 2.00 20.48
CA ASP A 49 10.01 0.57 20.75
C ASP A 49 9.00 0.33 21.87
N GLU A 50 9.05 1.09 22.95
CA GLU A 50 8.08 1.02 24.04
C GLU A 50 6.66 1.39 23.60
N VAL A 51 6.51 2.33 22.65
CA VAL A 51 5.22 2.65 22.04
C VAL A 51 4.69 1.46 21.24
N TYR A 52 5.53 0.82 20.43
CA TYR A 52 5.12 -0.38 19.66
C TYR A 52 4.85 -1.60 20.55
N GLU A 53 5.45 -1.70 21.72
CA GLU A 53 5.15 -2.74 22.70
C GLU A 53 3.84 -2.48 23.46
N SER A 54 3.50 -1.21 23.68
CA SER A 54 2.34 -0.79 24.48
C SER A 54 1.04 -0.72 23.68
N TYR A 55 1.11 -0.49 22.37
CA TYR A 55 -0.06 -0.26 21.52
C TYR A 55 -0.06 -1.16 20.29
N THR A 56 -1.23 -1.69 19.94
CA THR A 56 -1.39 -2.37 18.65
C THR A 56 -1.36 -1.35 17.50
N LYS A 57 -1.08 -1.82 16.27
CA LYS A 57 -1.08 -0.95 15.08
C LYS A 57 -2.46 -0.32 14.82
N GLU A 58 -3.53 -1.00 15.19
CA GLU A 58 -4.90 -0.48 15.11
C GLU A 58 -5.11 0.69 16.08
N GLN A 59 -4.62 0.55 17.32
CA GLN A 59 -4.66 1.62 18.32
C GLN A 59 -3.81 2.82 17.90
N LEU A 60 -2.59 2.57 17.40
CA LEU A 60 -1.73 3.62 16.86
C LEU A 60 -2.38 4.34 15.68
N ALA A 61 -3.00 3.62 14.76
CA ALA A 61 -3.71 4.23 13.62
C ALA A 61 -4.87 5.12 14.08
N GLU A 62 -5.61 4.72 15.11
CA GLU A 62 -6.68 5.54 15.70
C GLU A 62 -6.13 6.81 16.34
N MET A 63 -5.06 6.71 17.13
CA MET A 63 -4.44 7.84 17.80
C MET A 63 -3.86 8.84 16.78
N ILE A 64 -3.12 8.36 15.77
CA ILE A 64 -2.56 9.18 14.68
C ILE A 64 -3.68 9.88 13.92
N TYR A 65 -4.74 9.16 13.57
CA TYR A 65 -5.89 9.73 12.87
C TYR A 65 -6.57 10.83 13.68
N SER A 66 -6.77 10.61 14.99
CA SER A 66 -7.34 11.62 15.89
C SER A 66 -6.46 12.86 16.00
N THR A 67 -5.14 12.69 16.11
CA THR A 67 -4.18 13.80 16.14
C THR A 67 -4.24 14.64 14.87
N LEU A 68 -4.26 13.97 13.69
CA LEU A 68 -4.36 14.66 12.41
C LEU A 68 -5.70 15.39 12.24
N GLN A 69 -6.81 14.83 12.74
CA GLN A 69 -8.10 15.53 12.75
C GLN A 69 -8.08 16.79 13.63
N ASP A 70 -7.40 16.74 14.77
CA ASP A 70 -7.27 17.91 15.65
C ASP A 70 -6.34 18.97 15.06
N MET A 71 -5.27 18.55 14.37
CA MET A 71 -4.42 19.47 13.59
C MET A 71 -5.22 20.14 12.46
N GLU A 72 -6.03 19.38 11.71
CA GLU A 72 -6.89 19.92 10.64
C GLU A 72 -7.89 20.98 11.18
N LYS A 73 -8.52 20.73 12.32
CA LYS A 73 -9.41 21.70 12.99
C LYS A 73 -8.69 22.99 13.42
N ASN A 74 -7.39 22.91 13.67
CA ASN A 74 -6.55 24.07 14.03
C ASN A 74 -5.82 24.67 12.81
N GLU A 75 -6.26 24.35 11.59
CA GLU A 75 -5.79 24.93 10.33
C GLU A 75 -4.30 24.70 10.06
N PHE A 76 -3.75 23.53 10.44
CA PHE A 76 -2.39 23.13 10.07
C PHE A 76 -2.36 22.62 8.63
N ASP A 77 -1.67 23.33 7.74
CA ASP A 77 -1.59 23.04 6.30
C ASP A 77 -0.89 21.70 6.01
N GLU A 78 -0.02 21.21 6.91
CA GLU A 78 0.70 19.95 6.76
C GLU A 78 -0.22 18.72 6.71
N VAL A 79 -1.43 18.79 7.25
CA VAL A 79 -2.39 17.68 7.24
C VAL A 79 -2.79 17.32 5.82
N GLU A 80 -2.94 18.32 4.94
CA GLU A 80 -3.25 18.07 3.52
C GLU A 80 -2.13 17.28 2.84
N TYR A 81 -0.86 17.64 3.10
CA TYR A 81 0.30 16.88 2.61
C TYR A 81 0.26 15.41 3.05
N TYR A 82 -0.04 15.11 4.32
CA TYR A 82 -0.12 13.72 4.79
C TYR A 82 -1.22 12.93 4.11
N LYS A 83 -2.38 13.57 3.84
CA LYS A 83 -3.48 12.95 3.10
C LYS A 83 -3.08 12.65 1.67
N GLU A 84 -2.59 13.65 0.94
CA GLU A 84 -2.16 13.51 -0.46
C GLU A 84 -1.07 12.44 -0.59
N PHE A 85 -0.07 12.44 0.27
CA PHE A 85 1.01 11.46 0.26
C PHE A 85 0.50 10.01 0.43
N LEU A 86 -0.37 9.77 1.41
CA LEU A 86 -0.94 8.45 1.64
C LEU A 86 -1.95 8.06 0.56
N GLU A 87 -2.72 9.01 0.04
CA GLU A 87 -3.62 8.79 -1.10
C GLU A 87 -2.84 8.43 -2.36
N GLU A 88 -1.81 9.17 -2.72
CA GLU A 88 -0.95 8.85 -3.86
C GLU A 88 -0.34 7.46 -3.74
N LYS A 89 0.20 7.12 -2.57
CA LYS A 89 0.81 5.83 -2.33
C LYS A 89 -0.18 4.67 -2.38
N TYR A 90 -1.40 4.83 -1.85
CA TYR A 90 -2.34 3.72 -1.70
C TYR A 90 -3.52 3.75 -2.67
N ALA A 91 -3.88 4.91 -3.25
CA ALA A 91 -4.92 4.99 -4.28
C ALA A 91 -4.43 4.45 -5.62
N CYS A 92 -3.17 4.72 -5.99
CA CYS A 92 -2.56 4.19 -7.22
C CYS A 92 -2.63 2.65 -7.26
N ASN A 93 -2.45 1.99 -6.12
CA ASN A 93 -2.58 0.53 -6.03
C ASN A 93 -4.03 0.03 -6.12
N LYS A 94 -5.02 0.86 -5.76
CA LYS A 94 -6.42 0.44 -5.78
C LYS A 94 -7.01 0.48 -7.19
N GLU A 95 -6.76 1.55 -7.94
CA GLU A 95 -7.25 1.67 -9.32
C GLU A 95 -6.58 0.65 -10.24
N LYS A 96 -5.24 0.47 -10.14
CA LYS A 96 -4.53 -0.54 -10.94
C LYS A 96 -4.91 -1.97 -10.55
N SER A 97 -5.08 -2.29 -9.26
CA SER A 97 -5.41 -3.66 -8.83
C SER A 97 -6.88 -4.02 -9.07
N ASP A 98 -7.81 -3.09 -8.86
CA ASP A 98 -9.23 -3.33 -9.11
C ASP A 98 -9.50 -3.42 -10.62
N ASP A 99 -8.82 -2.63 -11.43
CA ASP A 99 -8.93 -2.66 -12.89
C ASP A 99 -8.28 -3.94 -13.47
N MET A 100 -7.09 -4.31 -13.00
CA MET A 100 -6.42 -5.56 -13.38
C MET A 100 -7.20 -6.80 -12.92
N ASN A 101 -7.73 -6.80 -11.70
CA ASN A 101 -8.56 -7.89 -11.22
C ASN A 101 -9.90 -7.99 -11.98
N MET A 102 -10.48 -6.87 -12.39
CA MET A 102 -11.68 -6.84 -13.23
C MET A 102 -11.40 -7.30 -14.65
N ILE A 103 -10.27 -6.93 -15.25
CA ILE A 103 -9.83 -7.41 -16.55
C ILE A 103 -9.63 -8.94 -16.48
N LEU A 104 -8.84 -9.40 -15.53
CA LEU A 104 -8.60 -10.82 -15.28
C LEU A 104 -9.91 -11.61 -15.07
N TRP A 105 -10.82 -11.09 -14.23
CA TRP A 105 -12.12 -11.71 -14.00
C TRP A 105 -12.95 -11.81 -15.28
N ASN A 106 -12.98 -10.75 -16.09
CA ASN A 106 -13.74 -10.72 -17.33
C ASN A 106 -13.17 -11.70 -18.35
N GLU A 107 -11.83 -11.79 -18.47
CA GLU A 107 -11.19 -12.75 -19.37
C GLU A 107 -11.45 -14.19 -18.93
N LEU A 108 -11.19 -14.53 -17.67
CA LEU A 108 -11.47 -15.87 -17.15
C LEU A 108 -12.94 -16.26 -17.26
N LYS A 109 -13.86 -15.29 -17.11
CA LYS A 109 -15.31 -15.53 -17.23
C LYS A 109 -15.71 -15.92 -18.65
N LYS A 110 -15.09 -15.33 -19.71
CA LYS A 110 -15.36 -15.68 -21.11
C LYS A 110 -15.00 -17.14 -21.41
N HIS A 111 -13.92 -17.63 -20.78
CA HIS A 111 -13.39 -18.98 -21.02
C HIS A 111 -13.89 -20.02 -20.00
N ARG A 112 -14.95 -19.70 -19.25
CA ARG A 112 -15.52 -20.63 -18.28
C ARG A 112 -16.05 -21.91 -18.95
N GLY A 113 -15.45 -23.04 -18.59
CA GLY A 113 -15.78 -24.36 -19.16
C GLY A 113 -14.97 -24.71 -20.40
N HIS A 114 -14.13 -23.81 -20.89
CA HIS A 114 -13.15 -24.08 -21.95
C HIS A 114 -11.91 -24.76 -21.38
N LYS A 115 -11.22 -25.49 -22.22
CA LYS A 115 -9.90 -26.05 -21.90
C LYS A 115 -8.83 -24.98 -22.11
N VAL A 116 -8.02 -24.75 -21.08
CA VAL A 116 -6.93 -23.77 -21.12
C VAL A 116 -5.59 -24.46 -20.83
N SER A 117 -4.52 -23.98 -21.43
CA SER A 117 -3.16 -24.48 -21.24
C SER A 117 -2.16 -23.34 -21.09
N ILE A 118 -1.08 -23.60 -20.34
CA ILE A 118 0.06 -22.69 -20.27
C ILE A 118 0.97 -22.98 -21.46
N VAL A 119 1.24 -21.95 -22.26
CA VAL A 119 2.05 -21.99 -23.46
C VAL A 119 3.27 -21.11 -23.26
N SER A 120 4.45 -21.57 -23.69
CA SER A 120 5.66 -20.77 -23.69
C SER A 120 6.19 -20.63 -25.12
N TYR A 121 6.66 -19.45 -25.46
CA TYR A 121 7.27 -19.12 -26.73
C TYR A 121 8.77 -18.88 -26.56
N GLY A 122 9.57 -19.22 -27.56
CA GLY A 122 11.02 -19.13 -27.50
C GLY A 122 11.70 -20.41 -27.01
N ASP A 123 12.86 -20.30 -26.38
CA ASP A 123 13.64 -21.44 -25.89
C ASP A 123 13.02 -22.02 -24.62
N TRP A 124 13.00 -23.35 -24.48
CA TRP A 124 12.42 -24.04 -23.33
C TRP A 124 13.06 -23.64 -21.99
N ASP A 125 14.39 -23.47 -21.98
CA ASP A 125 15.14 -23.11 -20.78
C ASP A 125 15.14 -21.58 -20.49
N ASN A 126 14.79 -20.75 -21.50
CA ASN A 126 14.70 -19.31 -21.38
C ASN A 126 13.58 -18.78 -22.29
N PRO A 127 12.30 -18.97 -21.91
CA PRO A 127 11.17 -18.54 -22.75
C PRO A 127 11.15 -17.02 -22.89
N GLU A 128 10.84 -16.57 -24.10
CA GLU A 128 10.66 -15.14 -24.41
C GLU A 128 9.31 -14.64 -23.92
N ASP A 129 8.31 -15.55 -23.88
CA ASP A 129 6.95 -15.25 -23.42
C ASP A 129 6.31 -16.51 -22.82
N VAL A 130 5.43 -16.30 -21.82
CA VAL A 130 4.63 -17.35 -21.18
C VAL A 130 3.21 -16.84 -21.00
N CYS A 131 2.24 -17.51 -21.60
CA CYS A 131 0.85 -17.12 -21.53
C CYS A 131 -0.09 -18.27 -21.21
N LEU A 132 -1.32 -17.97 -20.82
CA LEU A 132 -2.42 -18.91 -20.69
C LEU A 132 -3.31 -18.78 -21.92
N GLU A 133 -3.40 -19.84 -22.72
CA GLU A 133 -4.21 -19.86 -23.92
C GLU A 133 -5.43 -20.77 -23.80
N CYS A 134 -6.51 -20.38 -24.45
CA CYS A 134 -7.70 -21.20 -24.59
C CYS A 134 -7.60 -22.10 -25.81
N GLU A 135 -7.56 -23.40 -25.61
CA GLU A 135 -7.50 -24.40 -26.70
C GLU A 135 -8.79 -24.45 -27.53
N ASP A 136 -9.94 -24.08 -26.95
CA ASP A 136 -11.22 -24.17 -27.62
C ASP A 136 -11.52 -22.98 -28.54
N CYS A 137 -11.05 -21.77 -28.21
CA CYS A 137 -11.28 -20.56 -29.02
C CYS A 137 -9.99 -19.91 -29.57
N GLY A 138 -8.79 -20.36 -29.16
CA GLY A 138 -7.51 -19.86 -29.64
C GLY A 138 -7.15 -18.45 -29.15
N GLU A 139 -7.81 -17.98 -28.09
CA GLU A 139 -7.54 -16.66 -27.52
C GLU A 139 -6.54 -16.75 -26.38
N VAL A 140 -5.68 -15.73 -26.21
CA VAL A 140 -4.82 -15.56 -25.06
C VAL A 140 -5.68 -15.03 -23.88
N VAL A 141 -5.74 -15.82 -22.81
CA VAL A 141 -6.53 -15.51 -21.61
C VAL A 141 -5.73 -14.63 -20.66
N LEU A 142 -4.44 -14.92 -20.50
CA LEU A 142 -3.49 -14.20 -19.69
C LEU A 142 -2.14 -14.18 -20.37
N ASP A 143 -1.48 -13.02 -20.34
CA ASP A 143 -0.15 -12.80 -20.84
C ASP A 143 0.77 -12.36 -19.70
N ALA A 144 1.88 -13.09 -19.50
CA ALA A 144 2.80 -12.81 -18.39
C ALA A 144 3.56 -11.49 -18.59
N GLU A 145 3.76 -11.04 -19.83
CA GLU A 145 4.45 -9.78 -20.12
C GLU A 145 3.67 -8.57 -19.56
N ILE A 146 2.36 -8.56 -19.67
CA ILE A 146 1.49 -7.49 -19.16
C ILE A 146 1.61 -7.39 -17.63
N TYR A 147 1.69 -8.52 -16.92
CA TYR A 147 1.80 -8.55 -15.46
C TYR A 147 3.21 -8.23 -14.96
N THR A 148 4.24 -8.56 -15.71
CA THR A 148 5.64 -8.30 -15.34
C THR A 148 5.97 -6.80 -15.42
N LEU A 149 5.37 -6.06 -16.34
CA LEU A 149 5.55 -4.61 -16.44
C LEU A 149 5.03 -3.87 -15.21
N CYS A 150 3.91 -4.31 -14.62
CA CYS A 150 3.37 -3.73 -13.40
C CYS A 150 4.23 -3.99 -12.15
N ALA A 151 5.03 -5.08 -12.13
CA ALA A 151 5.91 -5.43 -11.02
C ALA A 151 7.29 -4.76 -11.08
N ARG A 152 7.69 -4.19 -12.23
CA ARG A 152 9.01 -3.57 -12.44
C ARG A 152 9.07 -2.08 -12.10
N GLU A 153 7.93 -1.43 -11.87
CA GLU A 153 7.90 -0.02 -11.48
C GLU A 153 8.15 0.21 -9.98
N ASP A 154 8.26 -0.88 -9.19
CA ASP A 154 8.48 -0.83 -7.73
C ASP A 154 9.93 -1.13 -7.28
N ASN A 155 10.94 -0.95 -8.17
CA ASN A 155 12.37 -1.08 -7.83
C ASN A 155 13.14 0.20 -8.06
#